data_cd478b86d9f776e5ca191fa1f8e7b04f
#
_entry.id   cd478b86d9f776e5ca191fa1f8e7b04f
#
_cell.length_a   1.000
_cell.length_b   1.000
_cell.length_c   1.000
_cell.angle_alpha   90.00
_cell.angle_beta   90.00
_cell.angle_gamma   90.00
#
_symmetry.space_group_name_H-M   'P 1'
#
loop_
_entity.id
_entity.type
_entity.pdbx_description
1 polymer ?
#
loop_
_entity_poly.entity_id
_entity_poly.type
_entity_poly.pdbx_seq_one_letter_code
_entity_poly.pdbx_strand_id
1 'polypeptide(L)'
;NVSVGLFPFTKILNLNIDHGPNVFGLCTIVGEMDHESADEIAQRTDESSETEVVTTASGQPARLFCGVVKNVSVNHQNEYAKVTVVLEGTCKKLDIQTRQRSYQDTTATYGDLIRKSISGEGTAEITVTDKQTGQLIVQYDETNWDFCIRMASQLGAPVFSDVQADEPHL
;
A
#
# COMPACT_ATOMS: atom_id res chain seq x y z
N ASN A 1 9.68 17.94 -11.12
CA ASN A 1 10.64 17.34 -10.21
C ASN A 1 9.94 16.27 -9.38
N VAL A 2 10.58 15.14 -9.14
CA VAL A 2 10.05 14.06 -8.28
C VAL A 2 10.94 13.95 -7.04
N SER A 3 10.35 13.82 -5.87
CA SER A 3 11.03 13.58 -4.60
C SER A 3 10.44 12.34 -3.91
N VAL A 4 11.26 11.67 -3.12
CA VAL A 4 10.88 10.48 -2.35
C VAL A 4 11.26 10.73 -0.90
N GLY A 5 10.29 10.77 -0.01
CA GLY A 5 10.41 11.33 1.34
C GLY A 5 11.66 10.91 2.12
N LEU A 6 11.83 9.61 2.39
CA LEU A 6 12.99 9.10 3.16
C LEU A 6 14.29 9.04 2.35
N PHE A 7 14.22 9.14 1.01
CA PHE A 7 15.32 8.83 0.12
C PHE A 7 15.83 10.10 -0.61
N PRO A 8 16.98 10.67 -0.21
CA PRO A 8 17.51 11.90 -0.80
C PRO A 8 18.21 11.63 -2.15
N PHE A 9 17.46 11.17 -3.12
CA PHE A 9 17.98 10.98 -4.47
C PHE A 9 18.52 12.28 -5.06
N THR A 10 19.77 12.28 -5.50
CA THR A 10 20.35 13.37 -6.29
C THR A 10 19.80 13.36 -7.71
N LYS A 11 19.48 12.16 -8.22
CA LYS A 11 18.87 11.98 -9.53
C LYS A 11 18.01 10.71 -9.54
N ILE A 12 16.78 10.84 -10.00
CA ILE A 12 15.90 9.69 -10.26
C ILE A 12 16.10 9.25 -11.71
N LEU A 13 16.45 7.99 -11.91
CA LEU A 13 16.72 7.38 -13.22
C LEU A 13 15.46 6.71 -13.77
N ASN A 14 14.68 6.07 -12.90
CA ASN A 14 13.44 5.40 -13.26
C ASN A 14 12.45 5.46 -12.11
N LEU A 15 11.19 5.63 -12.44
CA LEU A 15 10.05 5.53 -11.53
C LEU A 15 8.97 4.73 -12.23
N ASN A 16 8.56 3.61 -11.65
CA ASN A 16 7.46 2.79 -12.13
C ASN A 16 6.45 2.55 -11.02
N ILE A 17 5.18 2.81 -11.30
CA ILE A 17 4.05 2.49 -10.41
C ILE A 17 3.21 1.44 -11.12
N ASP A 18 3.07 0.29 -10.49
CA ASP A 18 2.21 -0.82 -10.93
C ASP A 18 1.04 -0.95 -9.97
N HIS A 19 -0.16 -0.82 -10.49
CA HIS A 19 -1.39 -0.80 -9.73
C HIS A 19 -2.50 -1.57 -10.46
N GLY A 20 -3.26 -2.37 -9.73
CA GLY A 20 -4.31 -3.20 -10.32
C GLY A 20 -5.29 -3.76 -9.29
N PRO A 21 -6.22 -4.61 -9.72
CA PRO A 21 -7.19 -5.24 -8.84
C PRO A 21 -6.54 -6.25 -7.89
N ASN A 22 -7.00 -6.28 -6.64
CA ASN A 22 -6.59 -7.23 -5.60
C ASN A 22 -5.07 -7.25 -5.31
N VAL A 23 -4.39 -6.11 -5.51
CA VAL A 23 -2.99 -5.90 -5.16
C VAL A 23 -2.81 -4.59 -4.42
N PHE A 24 -1.77 -4.48 -3.58
CA PHE A 24 -1.50 -3.26 -2.80
C PHE A 24 -1.01 -2.10 -3.65
N GLY A 25 -0.59 -2.37 -4.91
CA GLY A 25 0.21 -1.48 -5.72
C GLY A 25 1.69 -1.54 -5.33
N LEU A 26 2.56 -1.39 -6.33
CA LEU A 26 4.01 -1.35 -6.18
C LEU A 26 4.56 -0.07 -6.80
N CYS A 27 5.53 0.54 -6.12
CA CYS A 27 6.31 1.63 -6.70
C CYS A 27 7.78 1.23 -6.67
N THR A 28 8.41 1.15 -7.84
CA THR A 28 9.84 0.88 -7.99
C THR A 28 10.55 2.15 -8.42
N ILE A 29 11.51 2.58 -7.62
CA ILE A 29 12.31 3.78 -7.86
C ILE A 29 13.77 3.37 -8.01
N VAL A 30 14.41 3.84 -9.06
CA VAL A 30 15.86 3.68 -9.27
C VAL A 30 16.47 5.05 -9.39
N GLY A 31 17.49 5.34 -8.62
CA GLY A 31 18.15 6.64 -8.63
C GLY A 31 19.59 6.59 -8.13
N GLU A 32 20.19 7.76 -8.11
CA GLU A 32 21.56 8.00 -7.66
C GLU A 32 21.54 8.76 -6.33
N MET A 33 22.42 8.37 -5.41
CA MET A 33 22.69 9.05 -4.13
C MET A 33 24.19 9.13 -3.91
N ASP A 34 24.64 9.99 -2.99
CA ASP A 34 25.97 9.88 -2.44
C ASP A 34 26.11 8.61 -1.60
N HIS A 35 27.36 8.13 -1.44
CA HIS A 35 27.65 6.85 -0.78
C HIS A 35 27.23 6.84 0.70
N GLU A 36 27.47 7.94 1.42
CA GLU A 36 27.17 8.05 2.85
C GLU A 36 25.66 7.98 3.10
N SER A 37 24.89 8.75 2.35
CA SER A 37 23.42 8.72 2.42
C SER A 37 22.82 7.35 2.05
N ALA A 38 23.39 6.67 1.05
CA ALA A 38 22.94 5.34 0.64
C ALA A 38 23.17 4.29 1.73
N ASP A 39 24.32 4.32 2.38
CA ASP A 39 24.66 3.39 3.47
C ASP A 39 23.80 3.67 4.73
N GLU A 40 23.62 4.94 5.08
CA GLU A 40 22.79 5.34 6.21
C GLU A 40 21.33 4.87 6.02
N ILE A 41 20.75 5.08 4.85
CA ILE A 41 19.40 4.66 4.55
C ILE A 41 19.25 3.15 4.55
N ALA A 42 20.21 2.41 3.96
CA ALA A 42 20.17 0.95 3.97
C ALA A 42 20.19 0.35 5.39
N GLN A 43 20.82 1.05 6.33
CA GLN A 43 20.87 0.62 7.74
C GLN A 43 19.62 1.02 8.55
N ARG A 44 18.98 2.13 8.21
CA ARG A 44 17.89 2.73 9.00
C ARG A 44 16.49 2.34 8.49
N THR A 45 16.40 1.84 7.27
CA THR A 45 15.12 1.52 6.62
C THR A 45 14.79 0.05 6.78
N ASP A 46 13.59 -0.24 7.24
CA ASP A 46 13.01 -1.56 7.37
C ASP A 46 11.62 -1.65 6.71
N GLU A 47 10.99 -2.82 6.77
CA GLU A 47 9.67 -3.09 6.19
C GLU A 47 8.53 -2.32 6.88
N SER A 48 8.78 -1.62 7.99
CA SER A 48 7.82 -0.74 8.65
C SER A 48 7.98 0.73 8.27
N SER A 49 9.06 1.07 7.56
CA SER A 49 9.35 2.45 7.16
C SER A 49 8.38 2.91 6.09
N GLU A 50 7.70 4.02 6.36
CA GLU A 50 6.74 4.63 5.44
C GLU A 50 7.36 5.79 4.68
N THR A 51 7.01 5.92 3.42
CA THR A 51 7.47 7.03 2.58
C THR A 51 6.46 7.37 1.48
N GLU A 52 6.56 8.58 0.98
CA GLU A 52 5.74 9.06 -0.13
C GLU A 52 6.59 9.48 -1.32
N VAL A 53 6.00 9.37 -2.50
CA VAL A 53 6.55 9.88 -3.76
C VAL A 53 5.72 11.06 -4.21
N VAL A 54 6.34 12.21 -4.34
CA VAL A 54 5.69 13.48 -4.68
C VAL A 54 6.28 14.06 -5.94
N THR A 55 5.44 14.60 -6.82
CA THR A 55 5.86 15.36 -8.00
C THR A 55 5.47 16.83 -7.88
N THR A 56 6.29 17.70 -8.45
CA THR A 56 6.00 19.13 -8.61
C THR A 56 5.94 19.54 -10.08
N ALA A 57 5.71 18.58 -10.98
CA ALA A 57 5.72 18.84 -12.43
C ALA A 57 4.67 19.85 -12.88
N SER A 58 3.53 19.93 -12.21
CA SER A 58 2.43 20.88 -12.50
C SER A 58 2.55 22.22 -11.76
N GLY A 59 3.66 22.46 -11.06
CA GLY A 59 3.88 23.66 -10.23
C GLY A 59 3.26 23.58 -8.83
N GLN A 60 2.44 22.58 -8.56
CA GLN A 60 1.93 22.26 -7.22
C GLN A 60 2.37 20.84 -6.84
N PRO A 61 2.68 20.58 -5.55
CA PRO A 61 2.97 19.22 -5.09
C PRO A 61 1.77 18.31 -5.31
N ALA A 62 2.01 17.14 -5.90
CA ALA A 62 1.01 16.08 -6.05
C ALA A 62 1.63 14.75 -5.63
N ARG A 63 0.97 14.01 -4.74
CA ARG A 63 1.38 12.70 -4.32
C ARG A 63 1.12 11.70 -5.44
N LEU A 64 2.11 10.93 -5.81
CA LEU A 64 2.01 9.88 -6.80
C LEU A 64 1.81 8.51 -6.16
N PHE A 65 2.45 8.29 -5.00
CA PHE A 65 2.40 7.04 -4.27
C PHE A 65 2.68 7.27 -2.79
N CYS A 66 2.05 6.50 -1.93
CA CYS A 66 2.37 6.40 -0.52
C CYS A 66 2.39 4.92 -0.11
N GLY A 67 3.37 4.53 0.67
CA GLY A 67 3.48 3.12 1.05
C GLY A 67 4.60 2.82 2.02
N VAL A 68 4.76 1.53 2.28
CA VAL A 68 5.79 0.97 3.15
C VAL A 68 6.94 0.41 2.32
N VAL A 69 8.13 0.47 2.86
CA VAL A 69 9.32 -0.06 2.17
C VAL A 69 9.26 -1.58 2.16
N LYS A 70 9.35 -2.17 0.96
CA LYS A 70 9.46 -3.61 0.76
C LYS A 70 10.92 -4.06 0.66
N ASN A 71 11.72 -3.29 -0.07
CA ASN A 71 13.12 -3.62 -0.31
C ASN A 71 13.93 -2.38 -0.67
N VAL A 72 15.18 -2.34 -0.20
CA VAL A 72 16.18 -1.36 -0.62
C VAL A 72 17.43 -2.12 -1.07
N SER A 73 17.95 -1.80 -2.25
CA SER A 73 19.16 -2.38 -2.80
C SER A 73 20.12 -1.27 -3.17
N VAL A 74 21.34 -1.35 -2.66
CA VAL A 74 22.41 -0.38 -2.90
C VAL A 74 23.52 -1.03 -3.72
N ASN A 75 23.95 -0.36 -4.79
CA ASN A 75 25.06 -0.76 -5.63
C ASN A 75 26.05 0.41 -5.74
N HIS A 76 27.18 0.31 -5.10
CA HIS A 76 28.22 1.33 -5.13
C HIS A 76 28.95 1.36 -6.48
N GLN A 77 29.05 2.56 -7.04
CA GLN A 77 29.83 2.88 -8.25
C GLN A 77 30.92 3.89 -7.89
N ASN A 78 31.80 4.23 -8.83
CA ASN A 78 32.98 5.05 -8.51
C ASN A 78 32.64 6.42 -7.89
N GLU A 79 31.59 7.10 -8.37
CA GLU A 79 31.26 8.47 -7.97
C GLU A 79 29.92 8.58 -7.21
N TYR A 80 29.09 7.54 -7.24
CA TYR A 80 27.76 7.53 -6.62
C TYR A 80 27.32 6.12 -6.26
N ALA A 81 26.29 6.01 -5.43
CA ALA A 81 25.58 4.76 -5.21
C ALA A 81 24.28 4.74 -6.04
N LYS A 82 24.08 3.68 -6.80
CA LYS A 82 22.82 3.39 -7.47
C LYS A 82 21.91 2.67 -6.49
N VAL A 83 20.77 3.30 -6.14
CA VAL A 83 19.84 2.76 -5.17
C VAL A 83 18.53 2.40 -5.86
N THR A 84 18.05 1.20 -5.57
CA THR A 84 16.72 0.73 -5.99
C THR A 84 15.85 0.57 -4.75
N VAL A 85 14.72 1.25 -4.73
CA VAL A 85 13.71 1.17 -3.66
C VAL A 85 12.44 0.58 -4.24
N VAL A 86 11.87 -0.39 -3.54
CA VAL A 86 10.56 -0.95 -3.85
C VAL A 86 9.63 -0.67 -2.67
N LEU A 87 8.49 -0.03 -2.96
CA LEU A 87 7.44 0.28 -2.00
C LEU A 87 6.19 -0.55 -2.31
N GLU A 88 5.50 -0.98 -1.27
CA GLU A 88 4.12 -1.51 -1.34
C GLU A 88 3.14 -0.46 -0.83
N GLY A 89 1.96 -0.35 -1.45
CA GLY A 89 0.92 0.61 -1.03
C GLY A 89 0.49 0.38 0.42
N THR A 90 -0.06 1.43 1.06
CA THR A 90 -0.44 1.44 2.48
C THR A 90 -1.39 0.31 2.88
N CYS A 91 -2.20 -0.20 1.94
CA CYS A 91 -3.09 -1.34 2.16
C CYS A 91 -2.35 -2.64 2.54
N LYS A 92 -1.02 -2.73 2.33
CA LYS A 92 -0.18 -3.80 2.88
C LYS A 92 -0.30 -3.92 4.40
N LYS A 93 -0.58 -2.83 5.11
CA LYS A 93 -0.80 -2.83 6.57
C LYS A 93 -1.98 -3.73 6.98
N LEU A 94 -2.98 -3.92 6.11
CA LEU A 94 -4.14 -4.79 6.35
C LEU A 94 -3.81 -6.29 6.19
N ASP A 95 -2.63 -6.61 5.66
CA ASP A 95 -2.18 -7.98 5.36
C ASP A 95 -1.06 -8.48 6.30
N ILE A 96 -0.89 -7.84 7.45
CA ILE A 96 0.20 -8.19 8.38
C ILE A 96 -0.27 -9.24 9.40
N GLN A 97 -1.50 -9.11 9.90
CA GLN A 97 -2.00 -9.91 11.01
C GLN A 97 -3.29 -10.64 10.65
N THR A 98 -3.31 -11.97 10.87
CA THR A 98 -4.54 -12.75 10.78
C THR A 98 -5.49 -12.44 11.93
N ARG A 99 -6.78 -12.60 11.70
CA ARG A 99 -7.85 -12.32 12.65
C ARG A 99 -8.77 -13.54 12.80
N GLN A 100 -9.43 -13.60 13.95
CA GLN A 100 -10.48 -14.57 14.25
C GLN A 100 -11.71 -13.80 14.74
N ARG A 101 -12.73 -13.66 13.86
CA ARG A 101 -13.96 -12.91 14.15
C ARG A 101 -15.17 -13.64 13.58
N SER A 102 -16.32 -13.47 14.20
CA SER A 102 -17.61 -13.91 13.66
C SER A 102 -18.56 -12.73 13.50
N TYR A 103 -19.24 -12.67 12.36
CA TYR A 103 -20.22 -11.66 12.02
C TYR A 103 -21.59 -12.36 11.97
N GLN A 104 -22.39 -12.19 13.04
CA GLN A 104 -23.62 -12.95 13.25
C GLN A 104 -24.86 -12.26 12.70
N ASP A 105 -24.77 -10.95 12.41
CA ASP A 105 -25.87 -10.19 11.83
C ASP A 105 -26.04 -10.54 10.34
N THR A 106 -27.02 -11.37 10.05
CA THR A 106 -27.34 -11.81 8.68
C THR A 106 -28.00 -10.72 7.82
N THR A 107 -28.41 -9.60 8.43
CA THR A 107 -28.95 -8.44 7.71
C THR A 107 -27.88 -7.44 7.30
N ALA A 108 -26.67 -7.54 7.87
CA ALA A 108 -25.51 -6.74 7.45
C ALA A 108 -25.15 -7.04 5.99
N THR A 109 -24.66 -6.03 5.29
CA THR A 109 -24.21 -6.18 3.92
C THR A 109 -22.74 -6.61 3.84
N TYR A 110 -22.30 -7.13 2.70
CA TYR A 110 -20.88 -7.44 2.48
C TYR A 110 -20.00 -6.20 2.60
N GLY A 111 -20.47 -5.04 2.12
CA GLY A 111 -19.79 -3.75 2.29
C GLY A 111 -19.67 -3.32 3.76
N ASP A 112 -20.71 -3.56 4.57
CA ASP A 112 -20.65 -3.29 6.01
C ASP A 112 -19.59 -4.15 6.70
N LEU A 113 -19.46 -5.43 6.28
CA LEU A 113 -18.45 -6.33 6.81
C LEU A 113 -17.03 -5.87 6.44
N ILE A 114 -16.82 -5.43 5.20
CA ILE A 114 -15.55 -4.84 4.76
C ILE A 114 -15.19 -3.67 5.65
N ARG A 115 -16.05 -2.64 5.75
CA ARG A 115 -15.80 -1.46 6.57
C ARG A 115 -15.55 -1.81 8.04
N LYS A 116 -16.31 -2.75 8.59
CA LYS A 116 -16.18 -3.19 9.98
C LYS A 116 -14.87 -3.94 10.23
N SER A 117 -14.42 -4.76 9.28
CA SER A 117 -13.19 -5.55 9.43
C SER A 117 -11.94 -4.69 9.52
N ILE A 118 -11.90 -3.56 8.81
CA ILE A 118 -10.76 -2.64 8.75
C ILE A 118 -10.95 -1.37 9.60
N SER A 119 -12.04 -1.30 10.38
CA SER A 119 -12.33 -0.14 11.25
C SER A 119 -11.18 0.14 12.21
N GLY A 120 -10.66 1.36 12.20
CA GLY A 120 -9.49 1.78 12.98
C GLY A 120 -8.14 1.46 12.34
N GLU A 121 -8.12 0.73 11.21
CA GLU A 121 -6.92 0.42 10.43
C GLU A 121 -6.98 1.04 9.03
N GLY A 122 -8.17 1.41 8.55
CA GLY A 122 -8.37 1.98 7.23
C GLY A 122 -9.84 2.26 6.93
N THR A 123 -10.12 2.62 5.69
CA THR A 123 -11.48 2.95 5.19
C THR A 123 -11.75 2.23 3.87
N ALA A 124 -13.03 2.07 3.52
CA ALA A 124 -13.46 1.47 2.25
C ALA A 124 -14.67 2.19 1.65
N GLU A 125 -14.62 2.43 0.34
CA GLU A 125 -15.74 2.91 -0.46
C GLU A 125 -16.31 1.76 -1.30
N ILE A 126 -17.62 1.52 -1.19
CA ILE A 126 -18.31 0.46 -1.96
C ILE A 126 -19.01 1.12 -3.15
N THR A 127 -18.46 0.93 -4.34
CA THR A 127 -18.91 1.54 -5.59
C THR A 127 -19.84 0.65 -6.42
N VAL A 128 -20.06 -0.60 -5.96
CA VAL A 128 -20.96 -1.56 -6.60
C VAL A 128 -22.23 -1.74 -5.80
N THR A 129 -23.25 -2.35 -6.40
CA THR A 129 -24.50 -2.69 -5.69
C THR A 129 -24.21 -3.66 -4.57
N ASP A 130 -24.41 -3.22 -3.34
CA ASP A 130 -24.22 -4.01 -2.13
C ASP A 130 -25.40 -4.93 -1.87
N LYS A 131 -25.18 -6.02 -1.14
CA LYS A 131 -26.25 -6.97 -0.77
C LYS A 131 -26.02 -7.55 0.62
N GLN A 132 -27.12 -7.94 1.27
CA GLN A 132 -27.06 -8.60 2.58
C GLN A 132 -26.35 -9.95 2.48
N THR A 133 -25.66 -10.32 3.57
CA THR A 133 -24.95 -11.61 3.66
C THR A 133 -25.92 -12.79 3.71
N GLY A 134 -27.07 -12.63 4.37
CA GLY A 134 -28.07 -13.68 4.55
C GLY A 134 -27.60 -14.87 5.40
N GLN A 135 -26.38 -14.82 5.91
CA GLN A 135 -25.75 -15.92 6.65
C GLN A 135 -24.70 -15.41 7.62
N LEU A 136 -24.32 -16.26 8.58
CA LEU A 136 -23.17 -16.05 9.43
C LEU A 136 -21.89 -16.03 8.58
N ILE A 137 -21.05 -15.02 8.78
CA ILE A 137 -19.73 -14.92 8.15
C ILE A 137 -18.65 -15.05 9.23
N VAL A 138 -17.63 -15.86 8.95
CA VAL A 138 -16.48 -16.04 9.82
C VAL A 138 -15.21 -15.60 9.10
N GLN A 139 -14.40 -14.79 9.77
CA GLN A 139 -13.01 -14.53 9.44
C GLN A 139 -12.18 -15.42 10.36
N TYR A 140 -11.49 -16.42 9.82
CA TYR A 140 -10.73 -17.39 10.60
C TYR A 140 -9.33 -17.56 10.00
N ASP A 141 -8.34 -17.20 10.79
CA ASP A 141 -6.92 -17.23 10.40
C ASP A 141 -6.66 -16.54 9.05
N GLU A 142 -7.33 -15.43 8.83
CA GLU A 142 -7.38 -14.66 7.60
C GLU A 142 -7.05 -13.19 7.88
N THR A 143 -6.23 -12.56 7.06
CA THR A 143 -5.92 -11.13 7.20
C THR A 143 -7.13 -10.26 6.88
N ASN A 144 -7.09 -8.99 7.28
CA ASN A 144 -8.15 -8.06 6.90
C ASN A 144 -8.17 -7.84 5.37
N TRP A 145 -7.00 -7.86 4.73
CA TRP A 145 -6.89 -7.74 3.27
C TRP A 145 -7.58 -8.90 2.54
N ASP A 146 -7.23 -10.14 2.89
CA ASP A 146 -7.83 -11.33 2.29
C ASP A 146 -9.34 -11.40 2.54
N PHE A 147 -9.76 -11.02 3.76
CA PHE A 147 -11.18 -10.93 4.11
C PHE A 147 -11.92 -9.93 3.22
N CYS A 148 -11.37 -8.73 2.99
CA CYS A 148 -11.98 -7.72 2.11
C CYS A 148 -12.10 -8.25 0.67
N ILE A 149 -11.06 -8.90 0.14
CA ILE A 149 -11.11 -9.52 -1.20
C ILE A 149 -12.21 -10.59 -1.26
N ARG A 150 -12.29 -11.46 -0.25
CA ARG A 150 -13.31 -12.50 -0.19
C ARG A 150 -14.73 -11.92 -0.10
N MET A 151 -14.96 -10.87 0.68
CA MET A 151 -16.26 -10.19 0.76
C MET A 151 -16.60 -9.48 -0.57
N ALA A 152 -15.65 -8.76 -1.17
CA ALA A 152 -15.85 -8.11 -2.46
C ALA A 152 -16.17 -9.11 -3.58
N SER A 153 -15.57 -10.29 -3.56
CA SER A 153 -15.85 -11.37 -4.53
C SER A 153 -17.32 -11.81 -4.50
N GLN A 154 -17.99 -11.74 -3.34
CA GLN A 154 -19.43 -12.03 -3.23
C GLN A 154 -20.29 -10.99 -3.95
N LEU A 155 -19.76 -9.78 -4.15
CA LEU A 155 -20.38 -8.72 -4.93
C LEU A 155 -19.99 -8.78 -6.42
N GLY A 156 -19.13 -9.72 -6.79
CA GLY A 156 -18.58 -9.81 -8.15
C GLY A 156 -17.61 -8.68 -8.50
N ALA A 157 -17.00 -8.07 -7.49
CA ALA A 157 -16.11 -6.92 -7.62
C ALA A 157 -14.69 -7.24 -7.13
N PRO A 158 -13.67 -6.66 -7.75
CA PRO A 158 -12.32 -6.64 -7.18
C PRO A 158 -12.19 -5.56 -6.11
N VAL A 159 -11.11 -5.64 -5.33
CA VAL A 159 -10.66 -4.58 -4.43
C VAL A 159 -9.56 -3.77 -5.12
N PHE A 160 -9.64 -2.45 -5.06
CA PHE A 160 -8.58 -1.54 -5.46
C PHE A 160 -8.07 -0.79 -4.22
N SER A 161 -6.75 -0.73 -4.08
CA SER A 161 -6.11 0.11 -3.06
C SER A 161 -5.88 1.52 -3.61
N ASP A 162 -6.14 2.55 -2.82
CA ASP A 162 -5.71 3.90 -3.16
C ASP A 162 -4.21 4.04 -2.83
N VAL A 163 -3.38 4.00 -3.86
CA VAL A 163 -1.91 4.09 -3.73
C VAL A 163 -1.41 5.49 -3.36
N GLN A 164 -2.28 6.50 -3.36
CA GLN A 164 -1.94 7.88 -2.98
C GLN A 164 -2.33 8.18 -1.53
N ALA A 165 -3.15 7.34 -0.90
CA ALA A 165 -3.57 7.52 0.48
C ALA A 165 -2.45 7.17 1.47
N ASP A 166 -2.33 7.95 2.54
CA ASP A 166 -1.38 7.73 3.65
C ASP A 166 -1.86 6.69 4.66
N GLU A 167 -3.16 6.37 4.63
CA GLU A 167 -3.77 5.28 5.38
C GLU A 167 -4.44 4.29 4.41
N PRO A 168 -4.62 3.01 4.80
CA PRO A 168 -5.31 2.04 3.96
C PRO A 168 -6.68 2.54 3.53
N HIS A 169 -6.89 2.64 2.21
CA HIS A 169 -8.17 3.01 1.60
C HIS A 169 -8.48 2.07 0.42
N LEU A 170 -9.68 1.46 0.45
CA LEU A 170 -10.14 0.45 -0.52
C LEU A 170 -11.33 0.96 -1.34
#